data_7d56c85a9428dc9a1dc732409669c937
#
_entry.id   7d56c85a9428dc9a1dc732409669c937
#
_cell.length_a   1.000
_cell.length_b   1.000
_cell.length_c   1.000
_cell.angle_alpha   90.00
_cell.angle_beta   90.00
_cell.angle_gamma   90.00
#
_symmetry.space_group_name_H-M   'P 1'
#
loop_
_entity.id
_entity.type
_entity.pdbx_description
1 polymer ?
#
loop_
_entity_poly.entity_id
_entity_poly.type
_entity_poly.pdbx_seq_one_letter_code
_entity_poly.pdbx_strand_id
1 'polypeptide(L)'
;MKLYLSIFCFLFSLFSFSQDLGILKYKGGGDWYGNPTALPNLIAYCNQNIDTKMNLKPKTVEAGSSDIFQYPLLYMTGHGNVFFSETDAENLRNYLISGGFLHIDDNYGMEPYITKELKKVFPDKDLIEIPTNHDIFNSAYKFPNGLPKIHEHDGKRPQAFGVFHEDRLVLLFTYESDLGDGWEAPEVHNDPADVREKALKMGANIVKYAFEN
;
A
#
# COMPACT_ATOMS: atom_id res chain seq x y z
N MET A 1 15.34 -32.23 52.54
CA MET A 1 14.55 -31.11 51.98
C MET A 1 14.90 -31.02 50.51
N LYS A 2 14.08 -31.53 49.60
CA LYS A 2 14.33 -31.55 48.16
C LYS A 2 13.70 -30.29 47.54
N LEU A 3 14.54 -29.42 47.00
CA LEU A 3 14.13 -28.19 46.31
C LEU A 3 13.67 -28.57 44.88
N TYR A 4 12.40 -28.48 44.56
CA TYR A 4 11.88 -28.63 43.18
C TYR A 4 11.98 -27.30 42.47
N LEU A 5 12.93 -27.21 41.54
CA LEU A 5 13.08 -26.05 40.63
C LEU A 5 12.07 -26.24 39.50
N SER A 6 10.93 -25.50 39.56
CA SER A 6 9.96 -25.48 38.48
C SER A 6 10.46 -24.53 37.37
N ILE A 7 10.91 -25.10 36.25
CA ILE A 7 11.24 -24.36 35.03
C ILE A 7 9.94 -24.00 34.33
N PHE A 8 9.55 -22.73 34.40
CA PHE A 8 8.40 -22.19 33.68
C PHE A 8 8.90 -21.86 32.25
N CYS A 9 8.68 -22.78 31.30
CA CYS A 9 8.92 -22.49 29.89
C CYS A 9 7.86 -21.53 29.37
N PHE A 10 8.22 -20.26 29.19
CA PHE A 10 7.42 -19.29 28.44
C PHE A 10 7.49 -19.69 26.96
N LEU A 11 6.45 -20.35 26.47
CA LEU A 11 6.23 -20.54 25.03
C LEU A 11 5.85 -19.17 24.43
N PHE A 12 6.84 -18.44 23.93
CA PHE A 12 6.60 -17.33 23.02
C PHE A 12 6.07 -17.93 21.72
N SER A 13 4.75 -17.85 21.51
CA SER A 13 4.16 -18.09 20.20
C SER A 13 4.67 -16.97 19.27
N LEU A 14 5.65 -17.29 18.44
CA LEU A 14 6.03 -16.42 17.32
C LEU A 14 4.86 -16.46 16.34
N PHE A 15 3.95 -15.51 16.46
CA PHE A 15 3.00 -15.22 15.39
C PHE A 15 3.82 -14.71 14.21
N SER A 16 4.10 -15.60 13.27
CA SER A 16 4.63 -15.23 11.97
C SER A 16 3.46 -14.61 11.20
N PHE A 17 3.35 -13.30 11.18
CA PHE A 17 2.47 -12.62 10.25
C PHE A 17 2.95 -12.93 8.83
N SER A 18 2.02 -13.26 7.95
CA SER A 18 2.33 -13.31 6.52
C SER A 18 2.85 -11.93 6.11
N GLN A 19 4.00 -11.90 5.42
CA GLN A 19 4.52 -10.67 4.83
C GLN A 19 3.99 -10.46 3.40
N ASP A 20 2.95 -11.20 2.99
CA ASP A 20 2.42 -11.14 1.64
C ASP A 20 1.59 -9.85 1.41
N LEU A 21 1.57 -9.39 0.17
CA LEU A 21 0.75 -8.27 -0.27
C LEU A 21 -0.55 -8.77 -0.92
N GLY A 22 -1.63 -8.01 -0.74
CA GLY A 22 -2.91 -8.28 -1.38
C GLY A 22 -3.28 -7.20 -2.40
N ILE A 23 -3.94 -7.60 -3.50
CA ILE A 23 -4.57 -6.69 -4.45
C ILE A 23 -6.01 -6.46 -4.00
N LEU A 24 -6.39 -5.21 -3.73
CA LEU A 24 -7.74 -4.86 -3.34
C LEU A 24 -8.66 -4.74 -4.55
N LYS A 25 -9.61 -5.66 -4.67
CA LYS A 25 -10.69 -5.58 -5.64
C LYS A 25 -11.82 -4.71 -5.10
N TYR A 26 -12.21 -3.72 -5.88
CA TYR A 26 -13.32 -2.81 -5.59
C TYR A 26 -14.41 -2.87 -6.67
N LYS A 27 -15.55 -2.27 -6.40
CA LYS A 27 -16.69 -2.14 -7.32
C LYS A 27 -16.72 -0.74 -7.93
N GLY A 28 -17.66 -0.51 -8.86
CA GLY A 28 -17.86 0.81 -9.46
C GLY A 28 -17.48 0.89 -10.93
N GLY A 29 -16.82 -0.14 -11.49
CA GLY A 29 -16.47 -0.21 -12.90
C GLY A 29 -15.06 0.27 -13.23
N GLY A 30 -14.28 0.73 -12.26
CA GLY A 30 -12.85 0.97 -12.44
C GLY A 30 -12.07 -0.34 -12.58
N ASP A 31 -10.91 -0.27 -13.19
CA ASP A 31 -10.08 -1.41 -13.58
C ASP A 31 -9.06 -1.79 -12.48
N TRP A 32 -9.55 -2.22 -11.32
CA TRP A 32 -8.73 -2.70 -10.19
C TRP A 32 -7.68 -3.75 -10.60
N TYR A 33 -7.82 -4.36 -11.76
CA TYR A 33 -6.92 -5.35 -12.34
C TYR A 33 -5.88 -4.73 -13.28
N GLY A 34 -5.82 -3.42 -13.39
CA GLY A 34 -4.78 -2.69 -14.09
C GLY A 34 -3.39 -3.03 -13.54
N ASN A 35 -2.36 -2.78 -14.35
CA ASN A 35 -0.96 -2.99 -13.98
C ASN A 35 -0.64 -4.42 -13.48
N PRO A 36 -0.95 -5.47 -14.26
CA PRO A 36 -0.91 -6.85 -13.77
C PRO A 36 0.50 -7.34 -13.38
N THR A 37 1.56 -6.74 -13.90
CA THR A 37 2.94 -7.09 -13.58
C THR A 37 3.55 -6.21 -12.48
N ALA A 38 2.89 -5.11 -12.11
CA ALA A 38 3.40 -4.12 -11.16
C ALA A 38 3.73 -4.73 -9.79
N LEU A 39 2.74 -5.30 -9.13
CA LEU A 39 2.95 -5.82 -7.77
C LEU A 39 3.91 -7.03 -7.73
N PRO A 40 3.87 -8.01 -8.67
CA PRO A 40 4.90 -9.05 -8.77
C PRO A 40 6.32 -8.50 -8.90
N ASN A 41 6.53 -7.47 -9.71
CA ASN A 41 7.85 -6.84 -9.89
C ASN A 41 8.30 -6.08 -8.64
N LEU A 42 7.40 -5.33 -8.00
CA LEU A 42 7.69 -4.67 -6.72
C LEU A 42 8.07 -5.69 -5.64
N ILE A 43 7.33 -6.78 -5.52
CA ILE A 43 7.64 -7.88 -4.58
C ILE A 43 9.04 -8.46 -4.86
N ALA A 44 9.34 -8.75 -6.13
CA ALA A 44 10.66 -9.27 -6.51
C ALA A 44 11.78 -8.28 -6.13
N TYR A 45 11.55 -6.99 -6.39
CA TYR A 45 12.49 -5.93 -6.01
C TYR A 45 12.70 -5.85 -4.49
N CYS A 46 11.63 -5.88 -3.71
CA CYS A 46 11.71 -5.84 -2.24
C CYS A 46 12.44 -7.07 -1.68
N ASN A 47 12.13 -8.28 -2.19
CA ASN A 47 12.81 -9.51 -1.77
C ASN A 47 14.32 -9.48 -2.04
N GLN A 48 14.76 -8.76 -3.08
CA GLN A 48 16.17 -8.63 -3.42
C GLN A 48 16.89 -7.50 -2.67
N ASN A 49 16.19 -6.43 -2.30
CA ASN A 49 16.83 -5.18 -1.90
C ASN A 49 16.55 -4.74 -0.46
N ILE A 50 15.48 -5.25 0.18
CA ILE A 50 15.09 -4.89 1.56
C ILE A 50 14.76 -6.10 2.44
N ASP A 51 15.36 -7.28 2.11
CA ASP A 51 15.31 -8.53 2.89
C ASP A 51 13.90 -9.06 3.21
N THR A 52 12.90 -8.79 2.37
CA THR A 52 11.58 -9.39 2.50
C THR A 52 11.55 -10.80 1.91
N LYS A 53 10.52 -11.59 2.27
CA LYS A 53 10.30 -12.96 1.77
C LYS A 53 8.87 -13.15 1.30
N MET A 54 8.35 -12.17 0.57
CA MET A 54 7.00 -12.15 0.06
C MET A 54 6.80 -13.15 -1.08
N ASN A 55 5.57 -13.68 -1.21
CA ASN A 55 5.18 -14.51 -2.33
C ASN A 55 5.05 -13.66 -3.61
N LEU A 56 5.71 -14.09 -4.69
CA LEU A 56 5.68 -13.38 -6.00
C LEU A 56 4.30 -13.38 -6.68
N LYS A 57 3.32 -14.10 -6.13
CA LYS A 57 1.95 -14.17 -6.66
C LYS A 57 0.98 -13.56 -5.65
N PRO A 58 0.82 -12.23 -5.65
CA PRO A 58 -0.13 -11.56 -4.77
C PRO A 58 -1.55 -12.09 -5.06
N LYS A 59 -2.38 -12.15 -4.02
CA LYS A 59 -3.77 -12.59 -4.15
C LYS A 59 -4.70 -11.39 -4.21
N THR A 60 -5.77 -11.53 -4.98
CA THR A 60 -6.86 -10.56 -5.02
C THR A 60 -7.84 -10.84 -3.89
N VAL A 61 -8.23 -9.80 -3.17
CA VAL A 61 -9.20 -9.85 -2.07
C VAL A 61 -10.25 -8.75 -2.24
N GLU A 62 -11.49 -9.02 -1.86
CA GLU A 62 -12.57 -8.03 -1.92
C GLU A 62 -12.61 -7.21 -0.61
N ALA A 63 -12.93 -5.93 -0.72
CA ALA A 63 -12.95 -4.99 0.40
C ALA A 63 -13.86 -5.46 1.57
N GLY A 64 -14.98 -6.10 1.25
CA GLY A 64 -15.92 -6.64 2.25
C GLY A 64 -15.57 -8.03 2.79
N SER A 65 -14.47 -8.67 2.32
CA SER A 65 -14.05 -9.99 2.81
C SER A 65 -13.18 -9.88 4.06
N SER A 66 -13.33 -10.82 5.00
CA SER A 66 -12.41 -10.99 6.11
C SER A 66 -10.99 -11.37 5.68
N ASP A 67 -10.80 -11.80 4.43
CA ASP A 67 -9.48 -12.17 3.92
C ASP A 67 -8.50 -11.00 3.88
N ILE A 68 -8.98 -9.75 3.85
CA ILE A 68 -8.12 -8.57 3.87
C ILE A 68 -7.21 -8.54 5.11
N PHE A 69 -7.64 -9.09 6.24
CA PHE A 69 -6.89 -9.13 7.50
C PHE A 69 -5.68 -10.10 7.47
N GLN A 70 -5.53 -10.88 6.40
CA GLN A 70 -4.35 -11.74 6.20
C GLN A 70 -3.14 -10.99 5.64
N TYR A 71 -3.32 -9.74 5.18
CA TYR A 71 -2.31 -8.96 4.48
C TYR A 71 -1.96 -7.70 5.27
N PRO A 72 -0.68 -7.48 5.62
CA PRO A 72 -0.27 -6.24 6.28
C PRO A 72 -0.40 -5.02 5.34
N LEU A 73 -0.28 -5.24 4.02
CA LEU A 73 -0.42 -4.20 2.99
C LEU A 73 -1.36 -4.66 1.88
N LEU A 74 -2.37 -3.84 1.62
CA LEU A 74 -3.22 -3.94 0.43
C LEU A 74 -2.83 -2.87 -0.58
N TYR A 75 -2.73 -3.27 -1.85
CA TYR A 75 -2.52 -2.39 -2.99
C TYR A 75 -3.81 -2.25 -3.79
N MET A 76 -4.15 -1.03 -4.12
CA MET A 76 -5.30 -0.67 -4.93
C MET A 76 -4.87 0.29 -6.02
N THR A 77 -5.25 0.03 -7.25
CA THR A 77 -4.97 0.89 -8.40
C THR A 77 -6.12 0.86 -9.40
N GLY A 78 -6.06 1.68 -10.41
CA GLY A 78 -6.97 1.69 -11.56
C GLY A 78 -7.33 3.09 -12.05
N HIS A 79 -8.20 3.11 -13.05
CA HIS A 79 -8.74 4.32 -13.65
C HIS A 79 -10.21 4.50 -13.25
N GLY A 80 -10.61 5.75 -12.98
CA GLY A 80 -12.01 6.14 -12.83
C GLY A 80 -12.71 5.55 -11.61
N ASN A 81 -13.95 5.11 -11.81
CA ASN A 81 -14.94 4.99 -10.76
C ASN A 81 -14.65 3.88 -9.74
N VAL A 82 -14.68 4.27 -8.46
CA VAL A 82 -14.60 3.39 -7.30
C VAL A 82 -15.90 3.45 -6.53
N PHE A 83 -16.34 2.31 -5.99
CA PHE A 83 -17.49 2.23 -5.13
C PHE A 83 -17.23 1.23 -3.99
N PHE A 84 -17.48 1.68 -2.75
CA PHE A 84 -17.55 0.86 -1.55
C PHE A 84 -18.99 0.85 -1.02
N SER A 85 -19.53 -0.35 -0.76
CA SER A 85 -20.76 -0.46 0.06
C SER A 85 -20.45 -0.07 1.52
N GLU A 86 -21.49 0.12 2.33
CA GLU A 86 -21.32 0.40 3.76
C GLU A 86 -20.51 -0.72 4.45
N THR A 87 -20.76 -1.99 4.09
CA THR A 87 -20.01 -3.15 4.60
C THR A 87 -18.56 -3.12 4.15
N ASP A 88 -18.27 -2.78 2.88
CA ASP A 88 -16.90 -2.66 2.38
C ASP A 88 -16.14 -1.56 3.15
N ALA A 89 -16.80 -0.41 3.36
CA ALA A 89 -16.20 0.73 4.07
C ALA A 89 -15.94 0.43 5.55
N GLU A 90 -16.89 -0.20 6.25
CA GLU A 90 -16.73 -0.62 7.64
C GLU A 90 -15.59 -1.64 7.79
N ASN A 91 -15.54 -2.63 6.91
CA ASN A 91 -14.51 -3.67 6.93
C ASN A 91 -13.12 -3.09 6.66
N LEU A 92 -12.98 -2.19 5.68
CA LEU A 92 -11.74 -1.46 5.41
C LEU A 92 -11.32 -0.61 6.60
N ARG A 93 -12.25 0.12 7.24
CA ARG A 93 -11.97 0.88 8.45
C ARG A 93 -11.39 -0.01 9.54
N ASN A 94 -12.07 -1.13 9.83
CA ASN A 94 -11.62 -2.09 10.84
C ASN A 94 -10.24 -2.65 10.53
N TYR A 95 -9.98 -3.00 9.26
CA TYR A 95 -8.67 -3.45 8.80
C TYR A 95 -7.57 -2.40 9.08
N LEU A 96 -7.82 -1.15 8.70
CA LEU A 96 -6.84 -0.06 8.81
C LEU A 96 -6.54 0.32 10.27
N ILE A 97 -7.55 0.38 11.13
CA ILE A 97 -7.34 0.67 12.56
C ILE A 97 -6.73 -0.49 13.34
N SER A 98 -6.85 -1.73 12.83
CA SER A 98 -6.30 -2.94 13.47
C SER A 98 -4.84 -3.25 13.06
N GLY A 99 -4.17 -2.36 12.34
CA GLY A 99 -2.76 -2.53 11.95
C GLY A 99 -2.54 -2.70 10.46
N GLY A 100 -3.58 -2.87 9.65
CA GLY A 100 -3.47 -2.94 8.20
C GLY A 100 -3.03 -1.61 7.58
N PHE A 101 -2.51 -1.67 6.35
CA PHE A 101 -2.11 -0.51 5.55
C PHE A 101 -2.69 -0.61 4.14
N LEU A 102 -3.24 0.48 3.61
CA LEU A 102 -3.75 0.55 2.24
C LEU A 102 -2.96 1.57 1.43
N HIS A 103 -2.34 1.11 0.35
CA HIS A 103 -1.79 1.99 -0.68
C HIS A 103 -2.75 2.04 -1.86
N ILE A 104 -3.18 3.24 -2.21
CA ILE A 104 -4.02 3.54 -3.38
C ILE A 104 -3.17 4.35 -4.35
N ASP A 105 -3.01 3.84 -5.57
CA ASP A 105 -2.28 4.50 -6.64
C ASP A 105 -3.24 4.91 -7.76
N ASP A 106 -3.40 6.22 -7.96
CA ASP A 106 -4.23 6.76 -9.04
C ASP A 106 -3.50 6.65 -10.36
N ASN A 107 -3.92 5.72 -11.19
CA ASN A 107 -3.39 5.58 -12.55
C ASN A 107 -3.87 6.68 -13.50
N TYR A 108 -4.90 7.37 -13.17
CA TYR A 108 -5.47 8.55 -13.78
C TYR A 108 -7.01 8.58 -13.63
N GLY A 109 -7.49 9.67 -13.08
CA GLY A 109 -8.92 9.95 -12.98
C GLY A 109 -9.67 9.18 -11.88
N MET A 110 -8.98 8.50 -10.94
CA MET A 110 -9.58 7.86 -9.78
C MET A 110 -9.89 8.89 -8.66
N GLU A 111 -9.10 9.95 -8.56
CA GLU A 111 -9.14 10.94 -7.45
C GLU A 111 -10.55 11.41 -7.07
N PRO A 112 -11.42 11.88 -7.99
CA PRO A 112 -12.75 12.41 -7.61
C PRO A 112 -13.68 11.34 -7.07
N TYR A 113 -13.46 10.07 -7.38
CA TYR A 113 -14.25 8.94 -6.90
C TYR A 113 -13.73 8.44 -5.57
N ILE A 114 -12.43 8.15 -5.49
CA ILE A 114 -11.83 7.56 -4.28
C ILE A 114 -11.91 8.51 -3.09
N THR A 115 -11.70 9.81 -3.28
CA THR A 115 -11.83 10.81 -2.22
C THR A 115 -13.22 10.79 -1.59
N LYS A 116 -14.26 10.63 -2.39
CA LYS A 116 -15.65 10.50 -1.92
C LYS A 116 -15.87 9.17 -1.17
N GLU A 117 -15.34 8.07 -1.70
CA GLU A 117 -15.53 6.75 -1.09
C GLU A 117 -14.75 6.61 0.23
N LEU A 118 -13.59 7.24 0.34
CA LEU A 118 -12.82 7.28 1.59
C LEU A 118 -13.55 8.00 2.73
N LYS A 119 -14.47 8.92 2.42
CA LYS A 119 -15.36 9.52 3.44
C LYS A 119 -16.34 8.53 4.06
N LYS A 120 -16.68 7.43 3.39
CA LYS A 120 -17.43 6.32 4.01
C LYS A 120 -16.54 5.51 4.95
N VAL A 121 -15.29 5.31 4.57
CA VAL A 121 -14.29 4.59 5.41
C VAL A 121 -13.97 5.42 6.67
N PHE A 122 -13.66 6.70 6.52
CA PHE A 122 -13.34 7.62 7.61
C PHE A 122 -14.15 8.91 7.50
N PRO A 123 -15.40 8.95 8.02
CA PRO A 123 -16.27 10.13 7.91
C PRO A 123 -15.68 11.41 8.52
N ASP A 124 -14.95 11.24 9.62
CA ASP A 124 -14.40 12.34 10.44
C ASP A 124 -12.93 12.69 10.11
N LYS A 125 -12.36 12.09 9.06
CA LYS A 125 -10.97 12.34 8.67
C LYS A 125 -10.90 12.86 7.23
N ASP A 126 -9.91 13.73 7.00
CA ASP A 126 -9.55 14.21 5.67
C ASP A 126 -8.28 13.53 5.17
N LEU A 127 -8.10 13.50 3.85
CA LEU A 127 -6.82 13.24 3.23
C LEU A 127 -5.90 14.45 3.49
N ILE A 128 -4.77 14.20 4.13
CA ILE A 128 -3.77 15.22 4.46
C ILE A 128 -2.55 14.98 3.57
N GLU A 129 -2.04 16.02 2.93
CA GLU A 129 -0.81 15.91 2.16
C GLU A 129 0.36 15.60 3.10
N ILE A 130 1.08 14.51 2.79
CA ILE A 130 2.17 14.00 3.63
C ILE A 130 3.43 14.86 3.39
N PRO A 131 4.02 15.42 4.45
CA PRO A 131 5.23 16.23 4.32
C PRO A 131 6.44 15.38 3.93
N THR A 132 7.37 15.94 3.16
CA THR A 132 8.51 15.19 2.58
C THR A 132 9.49 14.64 3.62
N ASN A 133 9.44 15.12 4.86
CA ASN A 133 10.22 14.57 5.96
C ASN A 133 9.56 13.37 6.67
N HIS A 134 8.36 12.95 6.25
CA HIS A 134 7.70 11.77 6.80
C HIS A 134 8.49 10.50 6.50
N ASP A 135 8.44 9.53 7.42
CA ASP A 135 9.22 8.29 7.34
C ASP A 135 8.94 7.47 6.09
N ILE A 136 7.72 7.54 5.53
CA ILE A 136 7.37 6.84 4.29
C ILE A 136 8.28 7.23 3.10
N PHE A 137 8.84 8.44 3.09
CA PHE A 137 9.80 8.89 2.09
C PHE A 137 11.25 8.56 2.43
N ASN A 138 11.48 7.92 3.59
CA ASN A 138 12.82 7.75 4.12
C ASN A 138 13.10 6.37 4.72
N SER A 139 12.15 5.42 4.65
CA SER A 139 12.20 4.13 5.36
C SER A 139 13.32 3.19 4.84
N ALA A 140 13.47 3.04 3.53
CA ALA A 140 14.56 2.26 2.91
C ALA A 140 15.46 3.15 2.04
N TYR A 141 14.87 4.04 1.27
CA TYR A 141 15.55 4.95 0.34
C TYR A 141 15.15 6.39 0.63
N LYS A 142 16.03 7.36 0.31
CA LYS A 142 15.80 8.77 0.57
C LYS A 142 15.11 9.45 -0.61
N PHE A 143 13.94 10.05 -0.34
CA PHE A 143 13.18 10.88 -1.27
C PHE A 143 12.99 12.28 -0.69
N PRO A 144 14.02 13.12 -0.67
CA PRO A 144 13.98 14.45 -0.02
C PRO A 144 12.95 15.40 -0.64
N ASN A 145 12.55 15.14 -1.88
CA ASN A 145 11.54 15.92 -2.61
C ASN A 145 10.15 15.27 -2.55
N GLY A 146 9.97 14.21 -1.75
CA GLY A 146 8.71 13.46 -1.65
C GLY A 146 8.47 12.52 -2.82
N LEU A 147 7.20 12.36 -3.21
CA LEU A 147 6.77 11.39 -4.21
C LEU A 147 7.40 11.67 -5.59
N PRO A 148 8.01 10.67 -6.26
CA PRO A 148 8.52 10.85 -7.62
C PRO A 148 7.38 10.93 -8.65
N LYS A 149 7.58 11.69 -9.72
CA LYS A 149 6.72 11.67 -10.91
C LYS A 149 7.23 10.60 -11.87
N ILE A 150 6.36 9.69 -12.29
CA ILE A 150 6.68 8.62 -13.24
C ILE A 150 6.11 8.97 -14.61
N HIS A 151 4.78 9.20 -14.69
CA HIS A 151 4.13 9.65 -15.91
C HIS A 151 3.50 11.03 -15.77
N GLU A 152 3.35 11.71 -16.91
CA GLU A 152 2.68 13.00 -17.01
C GLU A 152 1.24 12.82 -17.47
N HIS A 153 0.29 13.45 -16.77
CA HIS A 153 -1.11 13.51 -17.15
C HIS A 153 -1.57 14.97 -17.32
N ASP A 154 -1.92 15.62 -16.21
CA ASP A 154 -2.48 16.97 -16.21
C ASP A 154 -1.44 18.06 -15.96
N GLY A 155 -0.15 17.75 -16.00
CA GLY A 155 0.94 18.68 -15.71
C GLY A 155 1.01 19.12 -14.25
N LYS A 156 0.33 18.42 -13.35
CA LYS A 156 0.37 18.68 -11.91
C LYS A 156 1.57 17.98 -11.27
N ARG A 157 2.00 18.48 -10.11
CA ARG A 157 3.05 17.82 -9.35
C ARG A 157 2.56 16.52 -8.71
N PRO A 158 3.43 15.53 -8.47
CA PRO A 158 3.07 14.35 -7.72
C PRO A 158 2.77 14.72 -6.25
N GLN A 159 1.74 14.12 -5.68
CA GLN A 159 1.30 14.34 -4.31
C GLN A 159 1.00 13.02 -3.61
N ALA A 160 1.42 12.93 -2.38
CA ALA A 160 1.07 11.83 -1.49
C ALA A 160 0.12 12.35 -0.42
N PHE A 161 -1.07 11.78 -0.36
CA PHE A 161 -2.04 12.08 0.68
C PHE A 161 -2.18 10.89 1.62
N GLY A 162 -2.54 11.15 2.86
CA GLY A 162 -2.70 10.09 3.85
C GLY A 162 -3.87 10.29 4.79
N VAL A 163 -4.30 9.19 5.38
CA VAL A 163 -5.17 9.17 6.56
C VAL A 163 -4.37 8.64 7.74
N PHE A 164 -4.44 9.35 8.86
CA PHE A 164 -3.76 8.98 10.10
C PHE A 164 -4.75 8.47 11.16
N HIS A 165 -4.37 7.42 11.87
CA HIS A 165 -5.07 6.91 13.04
C HIS A 165 -4.04 6.71 14.16
N GLU A 166 -4.24 7.38 15.32
CA GLU A 166 -3.31 7.35 16.47
C GLU A 166 -1.85 7.60 16.06
N ASP A 167 -1.62 8.68 15.30
CA ASP A 167 -0.32 9.09 14.75
C ASP A 167 0.31 8.15 13.72
N ARG A 168 -0.30 6.99 13.43
CA ARG A 168 0.12 6.08 12.38
C ARG A 168 -0.54 6.44 11.05
N LEU A 169 0.23 6.57 9.98
CA LEU A 169 -0.30 6.62 8.62
C LEU A 169 -0.86 5.25 8.29
N VAL A 170 -2.18 5.15 8.09
CA VAL A 170 -2.88 3.88 7.82
C VAL A 170 -3.26 3.71 6.35
N LEU A 171 -3.34 4.83 5.62
CA LEU A 171 -3.68 4.85 4.21
C LEU A 171 -2.79 5.88 3.50
N LEU A 172 -2.22 5.47 2.38
CA LEU A 172 -1.48 6.32 1.44
C LEU A 172 -2.24 6.37 0.12
N PHE A 173 -2.51 7.56 -0.37
CA PHE A 173 -3.03 7.82 -1.71
C PHE A 173 -1.98 8.58 -2.52
N THR A 174 -1.46 7.97 -3.59
CA THR A 174 -0.51 8.58 -4.51
C THR A 174 -1.25 9.11 -5.73
N TYR A 175 -1.09 10.41 -5.97
CA TYR A 175 -1.78 11.19 -6.99
C TYR A 175 -0.79 11.83 -7.95
N GLU A 176 -1.09 11.79 -9.25
CA GLU A 176 -0.23 12.36 -10.31
C GLU A 176 1.21 11.78 -10.31
N SER A 177 1.36 10.51 -9.94
CA SER A 177 2.66 9.85 -9.84
C SER A 177 2.80 8.65 -10.76
N ASP A 178 1.80 7.75 -10.78
CA ASP A 178 1.76 6.48 -11.50
C ASP A 178 2.87 5.52 -11.08
N LEU A 179 2.99 5.30 -9.78
CA LEU A 179 3.97 4.36 -9.26
C LEU A 179 3.78 2.96 -9.83
N GLY A 180 2.51 2.52 -9.96
CA GLY A 180 2.15 1.21 -10.48
C GLY A 180 2.67 0.97 -11.88
N ASP A 181 2.57 1.96 -12.77
CA ASP A 181 3.10 1.90 -14.12
C ASP A 181 4.62 1.73 -14.11
N GLY A 182 5.31 2.50 -13.25
CA GLY A 182 6.75 2.38 -13.09
C GLY A 182 7.21 1.04 -12.50
N TRP A 183 6.31 0.27 -11.86
CA TRP A 183 6.61 -1.08 -11.39
C TRP A 183 6.37 -2.15 -12.46
N GLU A 184 5.60 -1.86 -13.51
CA GLU A 184 5.32 -2.83 -14.56
C GLU A 184 6.59 -3.32 -15.28
N ALA A 185 6.43 -4.37 -16.08
CA ALA A 185 7.53 -4.89 -16.90
C ALA A 185 8.03 -3.82 -17.89
N PRO A 186 9.35 -3.75 -18.17
CA PRO A 186 9.96 -2.65 -18.95
C PRO A 186 9.30 -2.41 -20.31
N GLU A 187 8.79 -3.48 -20.94
CA GLU A 187 8.18 -3.45 -22.26
C GLU A 187 6.75 -2.88 -22.29
N VAL A 188 6.11 -2.66 -21.11
CA VAL A 188 4.73 -2.17 -21.07
C VAL A 188 4.67 -0.68 -21.39
N HIS A 189 5.42 0.13 -20.66
CA HIS A 189 5.43 1.59 -20.83
C HIS A 189 6.69 2.10 -21.52
N ASN A 190 7.73 1.26 -21.62
CA ASN A 190 9.05 1.63 -22.15
C ASN A 190 9.73 2.77 -21.37
N ASP A 191 9.47 2.86 -20.10
CA ASP A 191 10.06 3.87 -19.23
C ASP A 191 11.58 3.74 -19.15
N PRO A 192 12.30 4.86 -19.04
CA PRO A 192 13.72 4.86 -18.75
C PRO A 192 14.04 4.07 -17.48
N ALA A 193 15.14 3.33 -17.48
CA ALA A 193 15.52 2.45 -16.37
C ALA A 193 15.64 3.21 -15.03
N ASP A 194 16.11 4.45 -15.05
CA ASP A 194 16.23 5.28 -13.85
C ASP A 194 14.88 5.77 -13.32
N VAL A 195 13.89 5.96 -14.18
CA VAL A 195 12.50 6.29 -13.79
C VAL A 195 11.86 5.08 -13.11
N ARG A 196 11.97 3.90 -13.71
CA ARG A 196 11.49 2.65 -13.12
C ARG A 196 12.17 2.34 -11.79
N GLU A 197 13.48 2.55 -11.69
CA GLU A 197 14.22 2.35 -10.45
C GLU A 197 13.70 3.29 -9.34
N LYS A 198 13.39 4.54 -9.65
CA LYS A 198 12.78 5.49 -8.69
C LYS A 198 11.42 5.00 -8.21
N ALA A 199 10.56 4.52 -9.13
CA ALA A 199 9.26 3.95 -8.76
C ALA A 199 9.40 2.74 -7.83
N LEU A 200 10.26 1.78 -8.17
CA LEU A 200 10.51 0.58 -7.36
C LEU A 200 11.09 0.93 -5.98
N LYS A 201 12.01 1.90 -5.89
CA LYS A 201 12.55 2.39 -4.61
C LYS A 201 11.47 3.03 -3.75
N MET A 202 10.55 3.81 -4.34
CA MET A 202 9.44 4.39 -3.61
C MET A 202 8.47 3.30 -3.14
N GLY A 203 8.16 2.32 -4.00
CA GLY A 203 7.38 1.14 -3.61
C GLY A 203 8.00 0.37 -2.45
N ALA A 204 9.33 0.18 -2.45
CA ALA A 204 10.05 -0.45 -1.36
C ALA A 204 9.95 0.34 -0.05
N ASN A 205 9.94 1.67 -0.11
CA ASN A 205 9.67 2.51 1.06
C ASN A 205 8.26 2.26 1.61
N ILE A 206 7.25 2.18 0.74
CA ILE A 206 5.85 1.92 1.13
C ILE A 206 5.73 0.55 1.80
N VAL A 207 6.32 -0.50 1.20
CA VAL A 207 6.32 -1.86 1.76
C VAL A 207 7.00 -1.89 3.12
N LYS A 208 8.19 -1.31 3.23
CA LYS A 208 8.94 -1.28 4.49
C LYS A 208 8.18 -0.52 5.57
N TYR A 209 7.62 0.65 5.24
CA TYR A 209 6.81 1.43 6.18
C TYR A 209 5.62 0.62 6.68
N ALA A 210 4.88 -0.04 5.80
CA ALA A 210 3.70 -0.83 6.16
C ALA A 210 4.03 -2.04 7.05
N PHE A 211 5.23 -2.60 6.95
CA PHE A 211 5.64 -3.78 7.73
C PHE A 211 6.25 -3.43 9.10
N GLU A 212 6.72 -2.19 9.27
CA GLU A 212 7.41 -1.76 10.50
C GLU A 212 6.53 -0.88 11.42
N ASN A 213 5.36 -0.44 10.94
CA ASN A 213 4.43 0.45 11.64
C ASN A 213 3.00 -0.13 11.61
#